data_bc87605cf269b7cf9c56f81d113cda80
#
_entry.id   bc87605cf269b7cf9c56f81d113cda80
#
_cell.length_a   1.000
_cell.length_b   1.000
_cell.length_c   1.000
_cell.angle_alpha   90.00
_cell.angle_beta   90.00
_cell.angle_gamma   90.00
#
_symmetry.space_group_name_H-M   'P 1'
#
loop_
_entity.id
_entity.type
_entity.pdbx_description
1 polymer ?
#
loop_
_entity_poly.entity_id
_entity_poly.type
_entity_poly.pdbx_seq_one_letter_code
_entity_poly.pdbx_strand_id
1 'polypeptide(L)'
;MKRLAGVLAVTVAVSGLAVPAQAAKSKDIYMVRNVQRVDDFYVGEFVVLSKARTQVVGAAGAFSSEYFCFAGTVSNGVFDVATWDEFGNQDGTWTRRWVKGHLKGWRKVTWKKFMKYSEGFKPGRAINYCITQTQ
;
A
#
# COMPACT_ATOMS: atom_id res chain seq x y z
N MET A 1 3.77 22.84 -9.32
CA MET A 1 3.38 22.71 -9.95
C MET A 1 3.17 22.54 -10.80
N LYS A 2 3.44 22.28 -10.48
CA LYS A 2 3.20 22.07 -11.15
C LYS A 2 2.97 21.66 -11.83
N ARG A 3 3.11 21.27 -11.74
CA ARG A 3 2.92 20.84 -12.37
C ARG A 3 2.67 20.41 -13.02
N LEU A 4 2.89 20.07 -12.74
CA LEU A 4 2.68 19.67 -13.33
C LEU A 4 2.51 19.35 -13.79
N ALA A 5 2.62 19.07 -13.54
CA ALA A 5 2.47 18.79 -13.89
C ALA A 5 2.54 18.38 -13.93
N GLY A 6 2.85 18.17 -13.70
CA GLY A 6 2.93 17.80 -13.84
C GLY A 6 3.06 17.43 -13.38
N VAL A 7 3.34 17.16 -13.28
CA VAL A 7 3.39 16.90 -12.94
C VAL A 7 3.43 16.61 -12.53
N LEU A 8 3.79 16.30 -12.46
CA LEU A 8 3.74 16.12 -12.19
C LEU A 8 3.96 15.97 -11.92
N ALA A 9 4.27 15.89 -11.74
CA ALA A 9 4.37 15.78 -11.54
C ALA A 9 4.70 15.50 -11.04
N VAL A 10 5.26 15.26 -10.90
CA VAL A 10 5.40 15.03 -10.54
C VAL A 10 5.83 14.97 -10.03
N THR A 11 6.29 14.90 -9.87
CA THR A 11 6.56 14.96 -9.50
C THR A 11 6.78 14.73 -8.87
N VAL A 12 7.18 14.60 -8.71
CA VAL A 12 7.21 14.50 -8.11
C VAL A 12 7.30 14.51 -7.46
N ALA A 13 7.65 14.44 -7.24
CA ALA A 13 7.61 14.45 -6.69
C ALA A 13 7.44 14.51 -6.11
N VAL A 14 7.75 14.34 -5.73
CA VAL A 14 7.29 14.45 -5.17
C VAL A 14 6.84 15.04 -4.88
N SER A 15 6.92 15.35 -4.87
CA SER A 15 6.29 15.85 -4.67
C SER A 15 5.39 16.02 -4.80
N GLY A 16 5.35 16.60 -4.84
CA GLY A 16 3.95 17.07 -4.88
C GLY A 16 3.03 16.08 -5.43
N LEU A 17 2.62 15.40 -4.63
CA LEU A 17 1.67 14.38 -4.96
C LEU A 17 0.34 15.04 -5.22
N ALA A 18 -0.11 15.02 -6.43
CA ALA A 18 -1.47 15.39 -6.74
C ALA A 18 -2.41 14.28 -6.28
N VAL A 19 -2.17 13.78 -5.08
CA VAL A 19 -2.90 12.63 -4.55
C VAL A 19 -4.40 12.87 -4.46
N PRO A 20 -4.88 14.03 -3.97
CA PRO A 20 -6.33 14.22 -3.86
C PRO A 20 -7.07 14.10 -5.19
N ALA A 21 -6.53 14.71 -6.23
CA ALA A 21 -7.16 14.63 -7.54
C ALA A 21 -7.10 13.23 -8.12
N GLN A 22 -6.01 12.54 -7.86
CA GLN A 22 -5.84 11.17 -8.33
C GLN A 22 -6.67 10.19 -7.54
N ALA A 23 -6.84 10.44 -6.23
CA ALA A 23 -7.63 9.56 -5.37
C ALA A 23 -9.08 9.45 -5.86
N ALA A 24 -9.64 10.52 -6.46
CA ALA A 24 -10.99 10.51 -7.00
C ALA A 24 -11.16 9.50 -8.13
N LYS A 25 -10.05 9.12 -8.79
CA LYS A 25 -10.05 8.16 -9.90
C LYS A 25 -9.26 6.91 -9.57
N SER A 26 -8.92 6.73 -8.31
CA SER A 26 -8.11 5.60 -7.90
C SER A 26 -8.95 4.33 -7.80
N LYS A 27 -8.26 3.23 -7.83
CA LYS A 27 -8.86 1.92 -7.70
C LYS A 27 -8.14 1.18 -6.58
N ASP A 28 -8.93 0.59 -5.70
CA ASP A 28 -8.37 -0.22 -4.61
C ASP A 28 -8.08 -1.62 -5.11
N ILE A 29 -6.94 -2.13 -4.72
CA ILE A 29 -6.47 -3.45 -5.10
C ILE A 29 -6.05 -4.19 -3.84
N TYR A 30 -6.45 -5.46 -3.76
CA TYR A 30 -6.16 -6.33 -2.63
C TYR A 30 -5.39 -7.53 -3.14
N MET A 31 -4.23 -7.79 -2.55
CA MET A 31 -3.39 -8.92 -2.95
C MET A 31 -2.98 -9.72 -1.74
N VAL A 32 -2.82 -11.01 -1.94
CA VAL A 32 -2.42 -11.94 -0.88
C VAL A 32 -1.35 -12.88 -1.41
N ARG A 33 -0.56 -13.41 -0.46
CA ARG A 33 0.48 -14.37 -0.76
C ARG A 33 0.62 -15.34 0.42
N ASN A 34 0.89 -16.60 0.10
CA ASN A 34 1.14 -17.65 1.09
C ASN A 34 0.00 -17.79 2.11
N VAL A 35 -1.24 -17.72 1.63
CA VAL A 35 -2.40 -17.83 2.51
C VAL A 35 -2.63 -19.28 2.86
N GLN A 36 -2.71 -19.56 4.15
CA GLN A 36 -3.01 -20.89 4.68
C GLN A 36 -3.99 -20.77 5.83
N ARG A 37 -4.86 -21.76 5.94
CA ARG A 37 -5.73 -21.86 7.11
C ARG A 37 -5.02 -22.64 8.20
N VAL A 38 -4.93 -22.05 9.39
CA VAL A 38 -4.33 -22.68 10.57
C VAL A 38 -5.38 -22.63 11.67
N ASP A 39 -5.90 -23.80 12.06
CA ASP A 39 -7.02 -23.89 13.00
C ASP A 39 -8.21 -23.07 12.50
N ASP A 40 -8.64 -22.05 13.23
CA ASP A 40 -9.81 -21.27 12.90
C ASP A 40 -9.50 -19.95 12.20
N PHE A 41 -8.24 -19.72 11.86
CA PHE A 41 -7.85 -18.45 11.26
C PHE A 41 -6.89 -18.66 10.09
N TYR A 42 -6.66 -17.59 9.35
CA TYR A 42 -5.75 -17.61 8.20
C TYR A 42 -4.45 -16.93 8.55
N VAL A 43 -3.35 -17.47 8.03
CA VAL A 43 -2.04 -16.83 8.04
C VAL A 43 -1.66 -16.52 6.60
N GLY A 44 -0.74 -15.59 6.43
CA GLY A 44 -0.27 -15.20 5.12
C GLY A 44 0.05 -13.72 5.10
N GLU A 45 0.36 -13.23 3.92
CA GLU A 45 0.77 -11.85 3.72
C GLU A 45 -0.22 -11.12 2.83
N PHE A 46 -0.33 -9.80 3.02
CA PHE A 46 -1.23 -8.99 2.23
C PHE A 46 -0.58 -7.70 1.77
N VAL A 47 -1.07 -7.20 0.66
CA VAL A 47 -0.85 -5.83 0.19
C VAL A 47 -2.21 -5.26 -0.20
N VAL A 48 -2.57 -4.14 0.39
CA VAL A 48 -3.78 -3.41 0.01
C VAL A 48 -3.36 -2.02 -0.40
N LEU A 49 -3.88 -1.55 -1.52
CA LEU A 49 -3.41 -0.28 -2.04
C LEU A 49 -4.48 0.43 -2.85
N SER A 50 -4.30 1.73 -2.99
CA SER A 50 -5.04 2.57 -3.91
C SER A 50 -4.09 2.92 -5.05
N LYS A 51 -4.52 2.65 -6.27
CA LYS A 51 -3.71 2.86 -7.47
C LYS A 51 -4.38 3.85 -8.40
N ALA A 52 -3.62 4.85 -8.83
CA ALA A 52 -4.03 5.78 -9.86
C ALA A 52 -2.92 5.81 -10.92
N ARG A 53 -3.20 5.24 -12.08
CA ARG A 53 -2.20 5.03 -13.12
C ARG A 53 -1.07 4.15 -12.58
N THR A 54 0.15 4.66 -12.50
CA THR A 54 1.28 3.93 -11.92
C THR A 54 1.51 4.26 -10.47
N GLN A 55 0.86 5.28 -9.93
CA GLN A 55 1.08 5.70 -8.55
C GLN A 55 0.28 4.85 -7.59
N VAL A 56 0.91 4.48 -6.49
CA VAL A 56 0.28 3.63 -5.46
C VAL A 56 0.58 4.17 -4.08
N VAL A 57 -0.38 3.96 -3.19
CA VAL A 57 -0.20 4.15 -1.76
C VAL A 57 -1.01 3.07 -1.06
N GLY A 58 -0.45 2.50 -0.03
CA GLY A 58 -1.15 1.43 0.65
C GLY A 58 -0.44 0.90 1.86
N ALA A 59 -0.84 -0.30 2.25
CA ALA A 59 -0.34 -0.98 3.43
C ALA A 59 0.01 -2.42 3.07
N ALA A 60 1.04 -2.94 3.72
CA ALA A 60 1.48 -4.32 3.54
C ALA A 60 1.86 -4.91 4.88
N GLY A 61 1.62 -6.19 5.04
CA GLY A 61 1.94 -6.87 6.28
C GLY A 61 1.49 -8.31 6.24
N ALA A 62 1.40 -8.91 7.42
CA ALA A 62 0.90 -10.27 7.59
C ALA A 62 -0.46 -10.21 8.28
N PHE A 63 -1.33 -11.17 7.94
CA PHE A 63 -2.63 -11.26 8.61
C PHE A 63 -2.43 -11.46 10.11
N SER A 64 -3.27 -10.77 10.89
CA SER A 64 -3.23 -10.79 12.36
C SER A 64 -1.94 -10.22 12.93
N SER A 65 -1.26 -9.36 12.20
CA SER A 65 -0.04 -8.71 12.63
C SER A 65 -0.07 -7.24 12.24
N GLU A 66 1.03 -6.57 12.49
CA GLU A 66 1.17 -5.17 12.16
C GLU A 66 1.39 -4.99 10.66
N TYR A 67 1.15 -3.79 10.18
CA TYR A 67 1.41 -3.46 8.80
C TYR A 67 2.26 -2.19 8.72
N PHE A 68 2.88 -2.01 7.58
CA PHE A 68 3.60 -0.78 7.28
C PHE A 68 2.98 -0.10 6.07
N CYS A 69 3.19 1.20 5.96
CA CYS A 69 2.71 1.97 4.81
C CYS A 69 3.77 2.02 3.72
N PHE A 70 3.31 2.21 2.49
CA PHE A 70 4.21 2.44 1.36
C PHE A 70 3.57 3.40 0.38
N ALA A 71 4.40 4.06 -0.41
CA ALA A 71 3.94 4.91 -1.51
C ALA A 71 5.03 5.01 -2.57
N GLY A 72 4.61 5.09 -3.82
CA GLY A 72 5.52 5.20 -4.94
C GLY A 72 4.84 4.80 -6.22
N THR A 73 5.47 3.91 -6.98
CA THR A 73 4.94 3.47 -8.27
C THR A 73 4.91 1.96 -8.37
N VAL A 74 4.01 1.48 -9.21
CA VAL A 74 4.03 0.11 -9.70
C VAL A 74 3.89 0.15 -11.21
N SER A 75 4.77 -0.54 -11.90
CA SER A 75 4.77 -0.57 -13.36
C SER A 75 5.32 -1.91 -13.81
N ASN A 76 4.60 -2.56 -14.73
CA ASN A 76 5.01 -3.86 -15.27
C ASN A 76 5.29 -4.89 -14.17
N GLY A 77 4.48 -4.88 -13.12
CA GLY A 77 4.62 -5.81 -12.02
C GLY A 77 5.78 -5.51 -11.07
N VAL A 78 6.39 -4.33 -11.19
CA VAL A 78 7.49 -3.93 -10.31
C VAL A 78 7.04 -2.82 -9.40
N PHE A 79 7.14 -3.06 -8.10
CA PHE A 79 7.00 -2.02 -7.08
C PHE A 79 8.31 -1.25 -6.97
N ASP A 80 8.19 0.07 -6.89
CA ASP A 80 9.32 0.97 -6.64
C ASP A 80 8.79 2.02 -5.66
N VAL A 81 8.93 1.75 -4.36
CA VAL A 81 8.18 2.46 -3.32
C VAL A 81 9.06 2.77 -2.11
N ALA A 82 8.70 3.84 -1.42
CA ALA A 82 9.19 4.10 -0.08
C ALA A 82 8.25 3.46 0.93
N THR A 83 8.79 2.86 1.97
CA THR A 83 8.02 2.23 3.04
C THR A 83 8.21 2.99 4.35
N TRP A 84 7.19 2.97 5.19
CA TRP A 84 7.22 3.57 6.52
C TRP A 84 6.85 2.52 7.55
N ASP A 85 7.67 2.42 8.59
CA ASP A 85 7.42 1.50 9.68
C ASP A 85 7.78 2.20 10.99
N GLU A 86 6.77 2.60 11.75
CA GLU A 86 7.01 3.28 13.03
C GLU A 86 7.45 2.33 14.13
N PHE A 87 7.21 1.03 13.95
CA PHE A 87 7.50 0.06 15.00
C PHE A 87 8.99 -0.26 15.11
N GLY A 88 9.79 0.21 14.18
CA GLY A 88 11.23 0.07 14.25
C GLY A 88 11.92 1.10 15.13
N ASN A 89 11.18 2.10 15.65
CA ASN A 89 11.74 3.18 16.43
C ASN A 89 11.13 3.25 17.83
N GLN A 90 11.98 3.43 18.82
CA GLN A 90 11.52 3.51 20.21
C GLN A 90 10.79 4.81 20.51
N ASP A 91 11.04 5.85 19.75
CA ASP A 91 10.40 7.15 19.95
C ASP A 91 9.13 7.31 19.11
N GLY A 92 8.72 6.28 18.40
CA GLY A 92 7.50 6.32 17.60
C GLY A 92 7.63 7.05 16.27
N THR A 93 8.82 7.41 15.86
CA THR A 93 9.00 8.04 14.56
C THR A 93 9.05 7.01 13.45
N TRP A 94 8.69 7.45 12.25
CA TRP A 94 8.69 6.58 11.06
C TRP A 94 10.10 6.38 10.55
N THR A 95 10.44 5.13 10.26
CA THR A 95 11.65 4.79 9.52
C THR A 95 11.27 4.60 8.06
N ARG A 96 11.88 5.38 7.18
CA ARG A 96 11.58 5.32 5.76
C ARG A 96 12.70 4.58 5.04
N ARG A 97 12.30 3.64 4.18
CA ARG A 97 13.25 2.87 3.36
C ARG A 97 12.72 2.78 1.94
N TRP A 98 13.62 2.71 0.98
CA TRP A 98 13.25 2.51 -0.41
C TRP A 98 13.31 1.02 -0.74
N VAL A 99 12.27 0.53 -1.37
CA VAL A 99 12.14 -0.89 -1.69
C VAL A 99 11.74 -1.01 -3.16
N LYS A 100 12.41 -1.91 -3.85
CA LYS A 100 12.07 -2.23 -5.24
C LYS A 100 11.96 -3.74 -5.37
N GLY A 101 10.86 -4.22 -5.94
CA GLY A 101 10.67 -5.65 -6.07
C GLY A 101 9.52 -6.01 -6.99
N HIS A 102 9.44 -7.29 -7.31
CA HIS A 102 8.42 -7.83 -8.19
C HIS A 102 7.22 -8.33 -7.41
N LEU A 103 6.07 -8.29 -8.07
CA LEU A 103 4.82 -8.84 -7.53
C LEU A 103 4.66 -10.33 -7.83
N LYS A 104 5.73 -10.99 -8.22
CA LYS A 104 5.67 -12.42 -8.49
C LYS A 104 5.24 -13.19 -7.23
N GLY A 105 4.29 -14.11 -7.39
CA GLY A 105 3.77 -14.89 -6.26
C GLY A 105 2.58 -14.22 -5.56
N TRP A 106 2.31 -12.96 -5.83
CA TRP A 106 1.15 -12.29 -5.31
C TRP A 106 -0.03 -12.50 -6.23
N ARG A 107 -1.23 -12.67 -5.67
CA ARG A 107 -2.44 -12.78 -6.47
C ARG A 107 -3.49 -11.78 -5.98
N LYS A 108 -4.19 -11.20 -6.92
CA LYS A 108 -5.31 -10.31 -6.62
C LYS A 108 -6.49 -11.12 -6.13
N VAL A 109 -7.20 -10.56 -5.16
CA VAL A 109 -8.45 -11.12 -4.67
C VAL A 109 -9.50 -10.02 -4.63
N THR A 110 -10.77 -10.43 -4.53
CA THR A 110 -11.86 -9.48 -4.33
C THR A 110 -11.84 -8.96 -2.90
N TRP A 111 -12.46 -7.81 -2.67
CA TRP A 111 -12.63 -7.28 -1.33
C TRP A 111 -13.29 -8.32 -0.40
N LYS A 112 -14.31 -9.00 -0.91
CA LYS A 112 -15.04 -9.99 -0.13
C LYS A 112 -14.13 -11.14 0.30
N LYS A 113 -13.30 -11.62 -0.61
CA LYS A 113 -12.38 -12.70 -0.28
C LYS A 113 -11.28 -12.24 0.66
N PHE A 114 -10.79 -11.03 0.45
CA PHE A 114 -9.81 -10.44 1.36
C PHE A 114 -10.36 -10.36 2.78
N MET A 115 -11.59 -9.90 2.94
CA MET A 115 -12.22 -9.79 4.25
C MET A 115 -12.39 -11.14 4.94
N LYS A 116 -12.56 -12.20 4.15
CA LYS A 116 -12.62 -13.55 4.68
C LYS A 116 -11.30 -13.94 5.34
N TYR A 117 -10.18 -13.57 4.73
CA TYR A 117 -8.86 -13.91 5.27
C TYR A 117 -8.47 -13.02 6.44
N SER A 118 -8.87 -11.77 6.44
CA SER A 118 -8.26 -10.76 7.30
C SER A 118 -8.91 -10.61 8.67
N GLU A 119 -10.08 -11.17 8.89
CA GLU A 119 -10.76 -11.22 10.18
C GLU A 119 -10.77 -9.87 10.92
N GLY A 120 -11.46 -8.90 10.33
CA GLY A 120 -11.67 -7.62 11.01
C GLY A 120 -10.68 -6.53 10.64
N PHE A 121 -9.61 -6.85 9.96
CA PHE A 121 -8.75 -5.82 9.40
C PHE A 121 -9.55 -5.04 8.35
N LYS A 122 -9.47 -3.72 8.40
CA LYS A 122 -10.24 -2.85 7.49
C LYS A 122 -9.30 -2.21 6.48
N PRO A 123 -9.19 -2.77 5.26
CA PRO A 123 -8.22 -2.28 4.29
C PRO A 123 -8.45 -0.83 3.90
N GLY A 124 -9.69 -0.37 3.81
CA GLY A 124 -9.97 1.03 3.49
C GLY A 124 -9.43 1.99 4.52
N ARG A 125 -9.52 1.65 5.79
CA ARG A 125 -8.95 2.47 6.86
C ARG A 125 -7.44 2.49 6.80
N ALA A 126 -6.82 1.35 6.54
CA ALA A 126 -5.36 1.27 6.45
C ALA A 126 -4.85 2.09 5.27
N ILE A 127 -5.51 2.00 4.12
CA ILE A 127 -5.15 2.79 2.95
C ILE A 127 -5.26 4.28 3.26
N ASN A 128 -6.37 4.71 3.85
CA ASN A 128 -6.57 6.12 4.19
C ASN A 128 -5.54 6.62 5.19
N TYR A 129 -5.24 5.82 6.19
CA TYR A 129 -4.19 6.16 7.14
C TYR A 129 -2.85 6.35 6.44
N CYS A 130 -2.50 5.44 5.54
CA CYS A 130 -1.24 5.54 4.81
C CYS A 130 -1.21 6.74 3.86
N ILE A 131 -2.32 7.08 3.24
CA ILE A 131 -2.42 8.30 2.44
C ILE A 131 -2.10 9.52 3.31
N THR A 132 -2.67 9.57 4.50
CA THR A 132 -2.41 10.66 5.44
C THR A 132 -0.92 10.78 5.78
N GLN A 133 -0.24 9.65 5.96
CA GLN A 133 1.17 9.64 6.31
C GLN A 133 2.09 10.11 5.18
N THR A 134 1.61 10.10 3.94
CA THR A 134 2.41 10.54 2.80
C THR A 134 2.30 12.04 2.53
N GLN A 135 1.43 12.73 3.22
CA GLN A 135 1.18 14.17 2.98
C GLN A 135 2.04 15.08 3.85
#